data_b6bdb374ae6e8b356d20a0f0fde1848c
#
_entry.id   b6bdb374ae6e8b356d20a0f0fde1848c
#
_cell.length_a   1.000
_cell.length_b   1.000
_cell.length_c   1.000
_cell.angle_alpha   90.00
_cell.angle_beta   90.00
_cell.angle_gamma   90.00
#
_symmetry.space_group_name_H-M   'P 1'
#
loop_
_entity.id
_entity.type
_entity.pdbx_description
1 polymer ?
#
loop_
_entity_poly.entity_id
_entity_poly.type
_entity_poly.pdbx_seq_one_letter_code
_entity_poly.pdbx_strand_id
1 'polypeptide(L)'
;MLIVENDERLRQRLARVMEDRGFQVITDGSVFEALAQIQLNAPEYAVVDMRFDDGCGLDVVAALKQQRPDARAIILTGYGNIATAVQAVTLGAVDYLTKPVNADDIVSALQAPSGCKAETPKHPMSPAAVRLQHIQQVHEAGGRNVSETARRLNMHRRTLQRILSRLAG
;
A
#
# COMPACT_ATOMS: atom_id res chain seq x y z
N MET A 1 -2.16 -12.75 11.86
CA MET A 1 -2.01 -11.58 10.95
C MET A 1 -2.37 -12.00 9.54
N LEU A 2 -3.12 -11.19 8.81
CA LEU A 2 -3.39 -11.38 7.38
C LEU A 2 -2.50 -10.42 6.57
N ILE A 3 -1.83 -10.91 5.54
CA ILE A 3 -1.08 -10.10 4.56
C ILE A 3 -1.74 -10.29 3.20
N VAL A 4 -2.23 -9.19 2.61
CA VAL A 4 -2.86 -9.20 1.28
C VAL A 4 -2.01 -8.36 0.35
N GLU A 5 -1.36 -9.00 -0.61
CA GLU A 5 -0.39 -8.40 -1.52
C GLU A 5 -0.37 -9.17 -2.85
N ASN A 6 -0.56 -8.50 -3.97
CA ASN A 6 -0.59 -9.14 -5.28
C ASN A 6 0.81 -9.57 -5.78
N ASP A 7 1.88 -8.84 -5.42
CA ASP A 7 3.25 -9.27 -5.71
C ASP A 7 3.65 -10.44 -4.82
N GLU A 8 3.75 -11.63 -5.38
CA GLU A 8 4.07 -12.87 -4.66
C GLU A 8 5.42 -12.79 -3.93
N ARG A 9 6.43 -12.17 -4.54
CA ARG A 9 7.78 -12.05 -3.93
C ARG A 9 7.74 -11.14 -2.70
N LEU A 10 7.04 -10.02 -2.82
CA LEU A 10 6.87 -9.08 -1.71
C LEU A 10 6.02 -9.72 -0.60
N ARG A 11 4.92 -10.40 -0.97
CA ARG A 11 4.05 -11.12 -0.05
C ARG A 11 4.81 -12.15 0.79
N GLN A 12 5.58 -13.01 0.14
CA GLN A 12 6.39 -14.03 0.82
C GLN A 12 7.48 -13.43 1.70
N ARG A 13 8.12 -12.36 1.24
CA ARG A 13 9.13 -11.65 2.04
C ARG A 13 8.52 -11.02 3.28
N LEU A 14 7.38 -10.34 3.16
CA LEU A 14 6.67 -9.76 4.29
C LEU A 14 6.22 -10.84 5.27
N ALA A 15 5.68 -11.97 4.78
CA ALA A 15 5.26 -13.08 5.62
C ALA A 15 6.41 -13.57 6.50
N ARG A 16 7.55 -13.94 5.92
CA ARG A 16 8.72 -14.41 6.67
C ARG A 16 9.17 -13.42 7.74
N VAL A 17 9.26 -12.16 7.36
CA VAL A 17 9.72 -11.11 8.27
C VAL A 17 8.74 -10.88 9.43
N MET A 18 7.43 -11.07 9.23
CA MET A 18 6.44 -11.00 10.28
C MET A 18 6.41 -12.26 11.15
N GLU A 19 6.62 -13.44 10.55
CA GLU A 19 6.80 -14.70 11.28
C GLU A 19 8.00 -14.66 12.21
N ASP A 20 9.14 -14.12 11.75
CA ASP A 20 10.34 -13.91 12.57
C ASP A 20 10.08 -12.98 13.77
N ARG A 21 9.03 -12.14 13.71
CA ARG A 21 8.57 -11.26 14.80
C ARG A 21 7.49 -11.88 15.68
N GLY A 22 7.18 -13.17 15.47
CA GLY A 22 6.25 -13.95 16.28
C GLY A 22 4.78 -13.85 15.86
N PHE A 23 4.47 -13.28 14.69
CA PHE A 23 3.10 -13.30 14.17
C PHE A 23 2.81 -14.64 13.50
N GLN A 24 1.60 -15.16 13.74
CA GLN A 24 1.03 -16.21 12.88
C GLN A 24 0.47 -15.55 11.63
N VAL A 25 1.05 -15.86 10.47
CA VAL A 25 0.76 -15.17 9.22
C VAL A 25 -0.08 -16.05 8.28
N ILE A 26 -1.11 -15.44 7.70
CA ILE A 26 -1.89 -15.96 6.57
C ILE A 26 -1.67 -14.98 5.43
N THR A 27 -1.53 -15.46 4.20
CA THR A 27 -1.26 -14.61 3.04
C THR A 27 -2.24 -14.87 1.91
N ASP A 28 -2.78 -13.81 1.34
CA ASP A 28 -3.65 -13.86 0.17
C ASP A 28 -3.13 -12.95 -0.96
N GLY A 29 -3.38 -13.35 -2.21
CA GLY A 29 -2.94 -12.63 -3.39
C GLY A 29 -4.00 -11.73 -4.01
N SER A 30 -5.24 -11.80 -3.55
CA SER A 30 -6.40 -11.13 -4.13
C SER A 30 -7.37 -10.62 -3.06
N VAL A 31 -8.23 -9.68 -3.44
CA VAL A 31 -9.31 -9.19 -2.57
C VAL A 31 -10.32 -10.30 -2.30
N PHE A 32 -10.63 -11.10 -3.31
CA PHE A 32 -11.59 -12.20 -3.20
C PHE A 32 -11.17 -13.24 -2.14
N GLU A 33 -9.91 -13.69 -2.18
CA GLU A 33 -9.37 -14.64 -1.19
C GLU A 33 -9.36 -14.02 0.22
N ALA A 34 -8.91 -12.79 0.35
CA ALA A 34 -8.88 -12.07 1.61
C ALA A 34 -10.26 -11.91 2.25
N LEU A 35 -11.29 -11.59 1.47
CA LEU A 35 -12.65 -11.48 1.96
C LEU A 35 -13.19 -12.84 2.45
N ALA A 36 -12.92 -13.91 1.71
CA ALA A 36 -13.30 -15.27 2.13
C ALA A 36 -12.58 -15.66 3.44
N GLN A 37 -11.28 -15.36 3.55
CA GLN A 37 -10.49 -15.63 4.75
C GLN A 37 -11.02 -14.86 5.98
N ILE A 38 -11.39 -13.58 5.81
CA ILE A 38 -11.96 -12.75 6.89
C ILE A 38 -13.30 -13.32 7.38
N GLN A 39 -14.14 -13.84 6.48
CA GLN A 39 -15.40 -14.46 6.87
C GLN A 39 -15.21 -15.74 7.70
N LEU A 40 -14.17 -16.52 7.39
CA LEU A 40 -13.87 -17.74 8.13
C LEU A 40 -13.24 -17.47 9.49
N ASN A 41 -12.30 -16.56 9.55
CA ASN A 41 -11.56 -16.22 10.77
C ASN A 41 -10.94 -14.83 10.66
N ALA A 42 -11.66 -13.81 11.11
CA ALA A 42 -11.22 -12.43 11.06
C ALA A 42 -9.95 -12.21 11.91
N PRO A 43 -8.80 -11.87 11.28
CA PRO A 43 -7.53 -11.70 11.98
C PRO A 43 -7.51 -10.43 12.84
N GLU A 44 -6.67 -10.45 13.88
CA GLU A 44 -6.45 -9.27 14.73
C GLU A 44 -5.64 -8.17 14.01
N TYR A 45 -4.70 -8.57 13.16
CA TYR A 45 -3.82 -7.68 12.41
C TYR A 45 -3.93 -7.94 10.93
N ALA A 46 -3.92 -6.87 10.12
CA ALA A 46 -3.86 -6.98 8.67
C ALA A 46 -2.90 -5.96 8.05
N VAL A 47 -2.20 -6.41 7.01
CA VAL A 47 -1.35 -5.59 6.14
C VAL A 47 -1.86 -5.78 4.72
N VAL A 48 -2.39 -4.73 4.11
CA VAL A 48 -3.14 -4.84 2.86
C VAL A 48 -2.57 -3.86 1.83
N ASP A 49 -2.22 -4.37 0.64
CA ASP A 49 -1.91 -3.47 -0.48
C ASP A 49 -3.17 -2.72 -0.92
N MET A 50 -2.97 -1.55 -1.47
CA MET A 50 -4.05 -0.70 -1.96
C MET A 50 -4.68 -1.26 -3.24
N ARG A 51 -3.89 -1.85 -4.14
CA ARG A 51 -4.31 -2.17 -5.51
C ARG A 51 -4.24 -3.65 -5.81
N PHE A 52 -5.36 -4.16 -6.32
CA PHE A 52 -5.49 -5.51 -6.85
C PHE A 52 -6.19 -5.46 -8.21
N ASP A 53 -6.04 -6.50 -9.00
CA ASP A 53 -6.72 -6.62 -10.29
C ASP A 53 -8.23 -6.86 -10.11
N ASP A 54 -8.61 -7.47 -8.98
CA ASP A 54 -9.99 -7.86 -8.63
C ASP A 54 -10.68 -6.90 -7.65
N GLY A 55 -10.02 -5.79 -7.23
CA GLY A 55 -10.63 -4.85 -6.30
C GLY A 55 -9.68 -3.85 -5.65
N CYS A 56 -10.12 -3.32 -4.51
CA CYS A 56 -9.38 -2.33 -3.75
C CYS A 56 -9.11 -2.84 -2.32
N GLY A 57 -7.90 -2.65 -1.82
CA GLY A 57 -7.55 -3.03 -0.45
C GLY A 57 -8.40 -2.35 0.63
N LEU A 58 -9.05 -1.24 0.30
CA LEU A 58 -10.00 -0.58 1.20
C LEU A 58 -11.22 -1.45 1.49
N ASP A 59 -11.66 -2.27 0.53
CA ASP A 59 -12.80 -3.19 0.71
C ASP A 59 -12.44 -4.28 1.72
N VAL A 60 -11.19 -4.75 1.70
CA VAL A 60 -10.66 -5.71 2.68
C VAL A 60 -10.66 -5.11 4.08
N VAL A 61 -10.19 -3.86 4.23
CA VAL A 61 -10.18 -3.16 5.52
C VAL A 61 -11.60 -2.97 6.04
N ALA A 62 -12.53 -2.54 5.19
CA ALA A 62 -13.93 -2.34 5.57
C ALA A 62 -14.57 -3.65 6.04
N ALA A 63 -14.39 -4.75 5.31
CA ALA A 63 -14.90 -6.07 5.67
C ALA A 63 -14.29 -6.58 6.99
N LEU A 64 -12.98 -6.42 7.17
CA LEU A 64 -12.31 -6.78 8.41
C LEU A 64 -12.88 -6.01 9.61
N LYS A 65 -13.09 -4.72 9.47
CA LYS A 65 -13.65 -3.88 10.53
C LYS A 65 -15.11 -4.20 10.86
N GLN A 66 -15.89 -4.66 9.89
CA GLN A 66 -17.26 -5.14 10.12
C GLN A 66 -17.27 -6.44 10.94
N GLN A 67 -16.37 -7.37 10.63
CA GLN A 67 -16.29 -8.66 11.31
C GLN A 67 -15.58 -8.58 12.67
N ARG A 68 -14.55 -7.75 12.74
CA ARG A 68 -13.74 -7.56 13.94
C ARG A 68 -13.41 -6.08 14.14
N PRO A 69 -14.22 -5.31 14.86
CA PRO A 69 -14.07 -3.86 15.05
C PRO A 69 -12.74 -3.45 15.71
N ASP A 70 -12.18 -4.31 16.56
CA ASP A 70 -10.90 -4.12 17.26
C ASP A 70 -9.68 -4.48 16.38
N ALA A 71 -9.89 -5.13 15.24
CA ALA A 71 -8.79 -5.46 14.32
C ALA A 71 -7.99 -4.23 13.91
N ARG A 72 -6.70 -4.40 13.75
CA ARG A 72 -5.77 -3.34 13.36
C ARG A 72 -5.25 -3.59 11.96
N ALA A 73 -5.66 -2.76 11.02
CA ALA A 73 -5.28 -2.87 9.63
C ALA A 73 -4.47 -1.66 9.19
N ILE A 74 -3.42 -1.89 8.42
CA ILE A 74 -2.68 -0.85 7.69
C ILE A 74 -2.79 -1.07 6.19
N ILE A 75 -2.80 0.03 5.45
CA ILE A 75 -2.70 0.01 3.99
C ILE A 75 -1.28 0.26 3.57
N LEU A 76 -0.75 -0.62 2.70
CA LEU A 76 0.48 -0.37 1.94
C LEU A 76 0.16 0.18 0.56
N THR A 77 0.95 1.09 0.07
CA THR A 77 0.74 1.66 -1.27
C THR A 77 2.05 2.05 -1.95
N GLY A 78 2.18 1.77 -3.22
CA GLY A 78 3.26 2.31 -4.04
C GLY A 78 3.06 3.80 -4.39
N TYR A 79 1.83 4.32 -4.20
CA TYR A 79 1.45 5.66 -4.61
C TYR A 79 0.51 6.29 -3.59
N GLY A 80 1.11 7.00 -2.63
CA GLY A 80 0.35 7.73 -1.62
C GLY A 80 -0.28 9.01 -2.18
N ASN A 81 -1.60 9.15 -2.04
CA ASN A 81 -2.24 10.45 -2.14
C ASN A 81 -3.08 10.72 -0.89
N ILE A 82 -3.25 11.99 -0.57
CA ILE A 82 -3.93 12.43 0.66
C ILE A 82 -5.37 11.93 0.69
N ALA A 83 -6.08 11.96 -0.44
CA ALA A 83 -7.48 11.53 -0.50
C ALA A 83 -7.65 10.05 -0.14
N THR A 84 -6.78 9.19 -0.66
CA THR A 84 -6.80 7.76 -0.36
C THR A 84 -6.39 7.47 1.08
N ALA A 85 -5.42 8.20 1.63
CA ALA A 85 -5.03 8.07 3.04
C ALA A 85 -6.19 8.46 3.98
N VAL A 86 -6.89 9.56 3.69
CA VAL A 86 -8.08 9.98 4.45
C VAL A 86 -9.18 8.92 4.37
N GLN A 87 -9.42 8.36 3.19
CA GLN A 87 -10.42 7.30 3.00
C GLN A 87 -10.05 6.03 3.79
N ALA A 88 -8.79 5.60 3.77
CA ALA A 88 -8.32 4.46 4.54
C ALA A 88 -8.56 4.63 6.05
N VAL A 89 -8.20 5.77 6.59
CA VAL A 89 -8.43 6.11 8.02
C VAL A 89 -9.93 6.18 8.34
N THR A 90 -10.75 6.77 7.46
CA THR A 90 -12.21 6.83 7.63
C THR A 90 -12.84 5.43 7.69
N LEU A 91 -12.31 4.47 6.94
CA LEU A 91 -12.75 3.07 6.94
C LEU A 91 -12.18 2.26 8.12
N GLY A 92 -11.34 2.88 8.96
CA GLY A 92 -10.82 2.28 10.17
C GLY A 92 -9.43 1.66 10.04
N ALA A 93 -8.69 1.91 8.96
CA ALA A 93 -7.26 1.61 8.94
C ALA A 93 -6.54 2.41 10.04
N VAL A 94 -5.60 1.77 10.75
CA VAL A 94 -4.84 2.46 11.80
C VAL A 94 -3.74 3.33 11.22
N ASP A 95 -3.24 2.98 10.04
CA ASP A 95 -2.24 3.78 9.32
C ASP A 95 -2.22 3.48 7.81
N TYR A 96 -1.48 4.31 7.08
CA TYR A 96 -1.33 4.26 5.65
C TYR A 96 0.16 4.51 5.30
N LEU A 97 0.86 3.44 4.89
CA LEU A 97 2.29 3.46 4.68
C LEU A 97 2.64 3.40 3.19
N THR A 98 3.63 4.18 2.78
CA THR A 98 4.10 4.18 1.39
C THR A 98 5.24 3.17 1.20
N LYS A 99 5.17 2.38 0.12
CA LYS A 99 6.27 1.50 -0.31
C LYS A 99 7.42 2.35 -0.89
N PRO A 100 8.68 2.04 -0.61
CA PRO A 100 9.17 0.91 0.16
C PRO A 100 8.99 1.11 1.67
N VAL A 101 8.52 0.08 2.35
CA VAL A 101 8.27 0.06 3.80
C VAL A 101 9.18 -1.00 4.45
N ASN A 102 9.69 -0.70 5.63
CA ASN A 102 10.40 -1.70 6.43
C ASN A 102 9.44 -2.36 7.44
N ALA A 103 9.85 -3.53 7.94
CA ALA A 103 9.01 -4.30 8.83
C ALA A 103 8.80 -3.64 10.20
N ASP A 104 9.76 -2.86 10.67
CA ASP A 104 9.67 -2.18 11.96
C ASP A 104 8.65 -1.06 11.91
N ASP A 105 8.52 -0.36 10.76
CA ASP A 105 7.46 0.64 10.55
C ASP A 105 6.08 -0.02 10.56
N ILE A 106 5.93 -1.20 9.93
CA ILE A 106 4.69 -1.98 9.94
C ILE A 106 4.29 -2.37 11.37
N VAL A 107 5.22 -2.96 12.12
CA VAL A 107 4.96 -3.40 13.49
C VAL A 107 4.63 -2.21 14.39
N SER A 108 5.39 -1.13 14.28
CA SER A 108 5.17 0.10 15.04
C SER A 108 3.78 0.69 14.76
N ALA A 109 3.37 0.74 13.50
CA ALA A 109 2.05 1.23 13.10
C ALA A 109 0.92 0.31 13.62
N LEU A 110 1.11 -1.02 13.53
CA LEU A 110 0.13 -1.99 14.04
C LEU A 110 0.02 -1.98 15.57
N GLN A 111 1.05 -1.63 16.32
CA GLN A 111 1.08 -1.62 17.77
C GLN A 111 0.85 -0.24 18.39
N ALA A 112 0.84 0.83 17.59
CA ALA A 112 0.63 2.19 18.07
C ALA A 112 -0.69 2.31 18.85
N PRO A 113 -0.75 3.00 19.99
CA PRO A 113 -1.99 3.21 20.74
C PRO A 113 -3.06 3.87 19.86
N SER A 114 -4.31 3.41 19.97
CA SER A 114 -5.43 3.99 19.23
C SER A 114 -5.59 5.46 19.60
N GLY A 115 -5.49 6.36 18.63
CA GLY A 115 -5.59 7.81 18.86
C GLY A 115 -4.25 8.58 18.79
N CYS A 116 -3.11 7.92 18.66
CA CYS A 116 -1.90 8.62 18.26
C CYS A 116 -2.02 9.01 16.78
N LYS A 117 -2.07 10.31 16.51
CA LYS A 117 -1.93 10.83 15.13
C LYS A 117 -0.62 10.28 14.57
N ALA A 118 -0.69 9.77 13.34
CA ALA A 118 0.52 9.40 12.60
C ALA A 118 1.56 10.51 12.74
N GLU A 119 2.73 10.16 13.27
CA GLU A 119 3.86 11.09 13.24
C GLU A 119 4.13 11.42 11.76
N THR A 120 4.37 12.69 11.50
CA THR A 120 4.83 13.15 10.18
C THR A 120 5.99 12.25 9.77
N PRO A 121 6.02 11.73 8.51
CA PRO A 121 7.08 10.81 8.09
C PRO A 121 8.45 11.34 8.49
N LYS A 122 9.21 10.55 9.24
CA LYS A 122 10.54 10.94 9.76
C LYS A 122 11.52 11.32 8.65
N HIS A 123 11.19 10.93 7.42
CA HIS A 123 11.91 11.31 6.21
C HIS A 123 10.93 11.83 5.17
N PRO A 124 10.70 13.15 5.08
CA PRO A 124 9.94 13.73 4.00
C PRO A 124 10.59 13.35 2.66
N MET A 125 9.78 12.86 1.72
CA MET A 125 10.27 12.53 0.39
C MET A 125 10.96 13.76 -0.21
N SER A 126 12.14 13.56 -0.79
CA SER A 126 12.81 14.65 -1.49
C SER A 126 11.93 15.15 -2.65
N PRO A 127 11.99 16.45 -3.02
CA PRO A 127 11.22 16.97 -4.15
C PRO A 127 11.45 16.17 -5.45
N ALA A 128 12.67 15.61 -5.62
CA ALA A 128 13.00 14.75 -6.74
C ALA A 128 12.22 13.42 -6.70
N ALA A 129 12.09 12.80 -5.52
CA ALA A 129 11.33 11.55 -5.35
C ALA A 129 9.83 11.78 -5.59
N VAL A 130 9.26 12.86 -5.06
CA VAL A 130 7.85 13.23 -5.31
C VAL A 130 7.60 13.45 -6.81
N ARG A 131 8.52 14.14 -7.50
CA ARG A 131 8.42 14.35 -8.94
C ARG A 131 8.47 13.05 -9.74
N LEU A 132 9.37 12.13 -9.37
CA LEU A 132 9.48 10.81 -10.02
C LEU A 132 8.20 9.99 -9.82
N GLN A 133 7.68 9.97 -8.61
CA GLN A 133 6.43 9.30 -8.27
C GLN A 133 5.26 9.85 -9.09
N HIS A 134 5.12 11.17 -9.19
CA HIS A 134 4.07 11.80 -10.00
C HIS A 134 4.18 11.43 -11.48
N ILE A 135 5.40 11.39 -12.03
CA ILE A 135 5.65 10.96 -13.41
C ILE A 135 5.20 9.52 -13.64
N GLN A 136 5.51 8.62 -12.72
CA GLN A 136 5.08 7.22 -12.80
C GLN A 136 3.55 7.09 -12.76
N GLN A 137 2.88 7.79 -11.84
CA GLN A 137 1.42 7.80 -11.72
C GLN A 137 0.74 8.20 -13.04
N VAL A 138 1.17 9.32 -13.63
CA VAL A 138 0.59 9.82 -14.88
C VAL A 138 0.89 8.87 -16.05
N HIS A 139 2.06 8.19 -16.03
CA HIS A 139 2.44 7.24 -17.06
C HIS A 139 1.56 5.97 -17.01
N GLU A 140 1.31 5.42 -15.83
CA GLU A 140 0.44 4.26 -15.63
C GLU A 140 -1.02 4.59 -15.93
N ALA A 141 -1.52 5.72 -15.40
CA ALA A 141 -2.88 6.18 -15.67
C ALA A 141 -3.12 6.50 -17.17
N GLY A 142 -2.04 6.79 -17.92
CA GLY A 142 -2.06 6.99 -19.36
C GLY A 142 -1.86 5.71 -20.19
N GLY A 143 -2.02 4.51 -19.59
CA GLY A 143 -1.84 3.22 -20.28
C GLY A 143 -0.39 3.00 -20.73
N ARG A 144 0.60 3.53 -19.98
CA ARG A 144 2.04 3.47 -20.28
C ARG A 144 2.43 4.10 -21.63
N ASN A 145 1.61 5.02 -22.13
CA ASN A 145 1.87 5.73 -23.37
C ASN A 145 2.77 6.95 -23.09
N VAL A 146 4.04 6.85 -23.50
CA VAL A 146 5.05 7.89 -23.26
C VAL A 146 4.65 9.23 -23.89
N SER A 147 4.05 9.25 -25.08
CA SER A 147 3.67 10.49 -25.77
C SER A 147 2.52 11.19 -25.05
N GLU A 148 1.52 10.44 -24.61
CA GLU A 148 0.38 10.94 -23.86
C GLU A 148 0.82 11.45 -22.48
N THR A 149 1.66 10.68 -21.78
CA THR A 149 2.24 11.07 -20.49
C THR A 149 3.06 12.37 -20.60
N ALA A 150 3.90 12.48 -21.63
CA ALA A 150 4.69 13.69 -21.86
C ALA A 150 3.80 14.93 -22.08
N ARG A 151 2.69 14.77 -22.82
CA ARG A 151 1.71 15.83 -23.04
C ARG A 151 1.01 16.24 -21.74
N ARG A 152 0.50 15.27 -20.96
CA ARG A 152 -0.16 15.53 -19.65
C ARG A 152 0.74 16.21 -18.64
N LEU A 153 2.02 15.86 -18.64
CA LEU A 153 3.03 16.41 -17.72
C LEU A 153 3.69 17.70 -18.25
N ASN A 154 3.30 18.15 -19.46
CA ASN A 154 3.95 19.28 -20.15
C ASN A 154 5.48 19.11 -20.22
N MET A 155 5.93 17.89 -20.53
CA MET A 155 7.34 17.51 -20.59
C MET A 155 7.74 17.12 -22.01
N HIS A 156 9.01 17.35 -22.35
CA HIS A 156 9.53 16.86 -23.62
C HIS A 156 9.64 15.32 -23.60
N ARG A 157 9.17 14.63 -24.64
CA ARG A 157 9.14 13.15 -24.73
C ARG A 157 10.51 12.51 -24.41
N ARG A 158 11.61 13.07 -24.93
CA ARG A 158 12.97 12.59 -24.66
C ARG A 158 13.33 12.66 -23.17
N THR A 159 12.93 13.72 -22.48
CA THR A 159 13.18 13.88 -21.04
C THR A 159 12.44 12.81 -20.26
N LEU A 160 11.18 12.56 -20.59
CA LEU A 160 10.38 11.53 -19.96
C LEU A 160 10.96 10.12 -20.20
N GLN A 161 11.35 9.77 -21.43
CA GLN A 161 11.99 8.50 -21.75
C GLN A 161 13.23 8.24 -20.91
N ARG A 162 14.11 9.25 -20.77
CA ARG A 162 15.32 9.15 -19.95
C ARG A 162 15.01 8.95 -18.46
N ILE A 163 13.93 9.52 -17.96
CA ILE A 163 13.48 9.32 -16.58
C ILE A 163 12.95 7.89 -16.40
N LEU A 164 12.08 7.45 -17.29
CA LEU A 164 11.46 6.12 -17.22
C LEU A 164 12.50 4.99 -17.37
N SER A 165 13.51 5.16 -18.25
CA SER A 165 14.58 4.17 -18.40
C SER A 165 15.46 4.01 -17.15
N ARG A 166 15.62 5.06 -16.35
CA ARG A 166 16.35 5.00 -15.06
C ARG A 166 15.55 4.34 -13.94
N LEU A 167 14.24 4.21 -14.10
CA LEU A 167 13.36 3.56 -13.13
C LEU A 167 13.15 2.07 -13.41
N ALA A 168 13.47 1.63 -14.64
CA ALA A 168 13.32 0.25 -15.09
C ALA A 168 14.60 -0.61 -14.94
N GLY A 169 15.73 -0.02 -14.60
CA GLY A 169 17.02 -0.68 -14.33
C GLY A 169 17.41 -0.57 -12.88
#